data_7c66b742b860011c586044aeff835703
#
_entry.id   7c66b742b860011c586044aeff835703
#
_cell.length_a   1.000
_cell.length_b   1.000
_cell.length_c   1.000
_cell.angle_alpha   90.00
_cell.angle_beta   90.00
_cell.angle_gamma   90.00
#
_symmetry.space_group_name_H-M   'P 1'
#
loop_
_entity.id
_entity.type
_entity.pdbx_description
1 polymer ?
#
loop_
_entity_poly.entity_id
_entity_poly.type
_entity_poly.pdbx_seq_one_letter_code
_entity_poly.pdbx_strand_id
1 'polypeptide(L)'
;MTAKPVAQFPGAIIVISMLWLAPLSALIIGYLLGSIPFGLVLTRLGGAGDLRAIGSGSIGATNVLRTGRKGLAAATLLLDGGKGAAAVLLAEAIQPGLGPMAGLAAFVGHCYPVWLRFNGGKGVATALGIILVLSWPVALIAAGVWLASVVVFRFSSLGSLMAAASAPVAALAMGKIELTVLLIALALLIVWKHRGNIERLRRGAEPRVGKSV
;
A
#
# COMPACT_ATOMS: atom_id res chain seq x y z
N MET A 1 35.64 24.98 -28.23
CA MET A 1 34.64 25.48 -27.28
C MET A 1 34.74 24.61 -26.02
N THR A 2 35.48 25.04 -25.03
CA THR A 2 35.63 24.30 -23.76
C THR A 2 34.42 24.65 -22.85
N ALA A 3 33.59 23.68 -22.57
CA ALA A 3 32.46 23.84 -21.64
C ALA A 3 33.01 24.29 -20.28
N LYS A 4 32.53 25.44 -19.76
CA LYS A 4 32.92 25.91 -18.42
C LYS A 4 32.42 24.90 -17.38
N PRO A 5 33.24 24.51 -16.39
CA PRO A 5 32.81 23.57 -15.35
C PRO A 5 31.64 24.14 -14.54
N VAL A 6 30.68 23.27 -14.17
CA VAL A 6 29.44 23.58 -13.42
C VAL A 6 29.74 24.35 -12.11
N ALA A 7 30.92 24.19 -11.53
CA ALA A 7 31.38 24.91 -10.33
C ALA A 7 31.46 26.46 -10.48
N GLN A 8 31.33 27.00 -11.69
CA GLN A 8 31.33 28.47 -11.91
C GLN A 8 29.95 29.11 -11.74
N PHE A 9 28.90 28.31 -11.41
CA PHE A 9 27.54 28.82 -11.20
C PHE A 9 27.00 28.38 -9.82
N PRO A 10 27.42 29.03 -8.71
CA PRO A 10 26.96 28.66 -7.36
C PRO A 10 25.44 28.69 -7.24
N GLY A 11 24.74 29.58 -7.95
CA GLY A 11 23.28 29.61 -8.03
C GLY A 11 22.66 28.36 -8.67
N ALA A 12 23.33 27.76 -9.65
CA ALA A 12 22.83 26.55 -10.30
C ALA A 12 22.88 25.33 -9.36
N ILE A 13 23.89 25.24 -8.50
CA ILE A 13 23.99 24.15 -7.49
C ILE A 13 22.86 24.29 -6.46
N ILE A 14 22.55 25.51 -6.01
CA ILE A 14 21.45 25.76 -5.07
C ILE A 14 20.10 25.43 -5.72
N VAL A 15 19.86 25.86 -6.94
CA VAL A 15 18.62 25.53 -7.68
C VAL A 15 18.47 24.03 -7.89
N ILE A 16 19.52 23.32 -8.29
CA ILE A 16 19.50 21.87 -8.49
C ILE A 16 19.23 21.17 -7.15
N SER A 17 19.87 21.59 -6.04
CA SER A 17 19.62 20.97 -4.74
C SER A 17 18.18 21.21 -4.26
N MET A 18 17.60 22.37 -4.51
CA MET A 18 16.20 22.67 -4.17
C MET A 18 15.21 21.86 -4.99
N LEU A 19 15.51 21.58 -6.30
CA LEU A 19 14.64 20.77 -7.16
C LEU A 19 14.45 19.33 -6.65
N TRP A 20 15.46 18.76 -5.97
CA TRP A 20 15.39 17.40 -5.46
C TRP A 20 14.90 17.27 -4.01
N LEU A 21 14.89 18.37 -3.26
CA LEU A 21 14.56 18.35 -1.84
C LEU A 21 13.10 17.90 -1.60
N ALA A 22 12.15 18.46 -2.36
CA ALA A 22 10.74 18.12 -2.21
C ALA A 22 10.43 16.66 -2.65
N PRO A 23 10.88 16.16 -3.81
CA PRO A 23 10.70 14.76 -4.19
C PRO A 23 11.35 13.76 -3.20
N LEU A 24 12.57 14.04 -2.73
CA LEU A 24 13.24 13.19 -1.75
C LEU A 24 12.51 13.17 -0.40
N SER A 25 12.06 14.34 0.07
CA SER A 25 11.27 14.41 1.31
C SER A 25 9.95 13.65 1.19
N ALA A 26 9.25 13.74 0.06
CA ALA A 26 8.04 12.98 -0.22
C ALA A 26 8.28 11.46 -0.19
N LEU A 27 9.38 10.98 -0.80
CA LEU A 27 9.76 9.57 -0.77
C LEU A 27 10.09 9.10 0.65
N ILE A 28 10.88 9.87 1.40
CA ILE A 28 11.29 9.52 2.78
C ILE A 28 10.08 9.50 3.70
N ILE A 29 9.25 10.55 3.70
CA ILE A 29 8.05 10.65 4.53
C ILE A 29 7.08 9.52 4.16
N GLY A 30 6.84 9.31 2.86
CA GLY A 30 5.98 8.23 2.38
C GLY A 30 6.46 6.87 2.88
N TYR A 31 7.74 6.54 2.68
CA TYR A 31 8.31 5.27 3.12
C TYR A 31 8.22 5.09 4.64
N LEU A 32 8.56 6.08 5.42
CA LEU A 32 8.54 6.02 6.89
C LEU A 32 7.12 5.81 7.41
N LEU A 33 6.15 6.60 6.94
CA LEU A 33 4.72 6.42 7.28
C LEU A 33 4.22 5.03 6.88
N GLY A 34 4.50 4.62 5.65
CA GLY A 34 4.12 3.30 5.15
C GLY A 34 4.70 2.17 5.98
N SER A 35 5.92 2.34 6.49
CA SER A 35 6.64 1.33 7.25
C SER A 35 6.10 1.10 8.67
N ILE A 36 5.16 1.90 9.17
CA ILE A 36 4.54 1.68 10.47
C ILE A 36 3.68 0.39 10.41
N PRO A 37 4.02 -0.66 11.19
CA PRO A 37 3.34 -1.95 11.10
C PRO A 37 2.13 -2.02 12.05
N PHE A 38 1.06 -1.27 11.76
CA PHE A 38 -0.08 -1.14 12.67
C PHE A 38 -0.67 -2.47 13.13
N GLY A 39 -0.76 -3.47 12.25
CA GLY A 39 -1.27 -4.79 12.64
C GLY A 39 -0.46 -5.44 13.75
N LEU A 40 0.89 -5.38 13.68
CA LEU A 40 1.74 -5.91 14.75
C LEU A 40 1.66 -5.08 16.04
N VAL A 41 1.64 -3.75 15.91
CA VAL A 41 1.55 -2.84 17.06
C VAL A 41 0.24 -3.08 17.80
N LEU A 42 -0.88 -3.06 17.08
CA LEU A 42 -2.21 -3.23 17.68
C LEU A 42 -2.41 -4.61 18.29
N THR A 43 -1.93 -5.69 17.65
CA THR A 43 -2.08 -7.05 18.20
C THR A 43 -1.23 -7.26 19.45
N ARG A 44 -0.02 -6.69 19.50
CA ARG A 44 0.82 -6.74 20.71
C ARG A 44 0.19 -5.96 21.86
N LEU A 45 -0.23 -4.72 21.62
CA LEU A 45 -0.88 -3.88 22.63
C LEU A 45 -2.23 -4.46 23.09
N GLY A 46 -2.96 -5.10 22.16
CA GLY A 46 -4.24 -5.74 22.44
C GLY A 46 -4.14 -7.15 23.04
N GLY A 47 -2.95 -7.65 23.38
CA GLY A 47 -2.75 -8.96 23.98
C GLY A 47 -3.08 -10.14 23.06
N ALA A 48 -3.05 -9.96 21.74
CA ALA A 48 -3.34 -11.01 20.75
C ALA A 48 -2.06 -11.76 20.27
N GLY A 49 -0.91 -11.47 20.86
CA GLY A 49 0.36 -12.12 20.55
C GLY A 49 1.04 -11.65 19.26
N ASP A 50 1.97 -12.46 18.76
CA ASP A 50 2.70 -12.14 17.50
C ASP A 50 1.92 -12.63 16.29
N LEU A 51 1.38 -11.69 15.53
CA LEU A 51 0.60 -11.94 14.31
C LEU A 51 1.34 -12.75 13.25
N ARG A 52 2.68 -12.75 13.27
CA ARG A 52 3.51 -13.50 12.31
C ARG A 52 3.49 -15.01 12.55
N ALA A 53 3.14 -15.44 13.77
CA ALA A 53 2.96 -16.85 14.13
C ALA A 53 1.54 -17.36 13.80
N ILE A 54 0.63 -16.52 13.31
CA ILE A 54 -0.79 -16.84 13.10
C ILE A 54 -1.11 -16.88 11.60
N GLY A 55 -1.84 -17.87 11.18
CA GLY A 55 -2.45 -17.98 9.85
C GLY A 55 -1.45 -17.83 8.70
N SER A 56 -1.54 -16.74 7.91
CA SER A 56 -0.65 -16.51 6.76
C SER A 56 0.69 -15.85 7.13
N GLY A 57 0.94 -15.56 8.40
CA GLY A 57 2.11 -14.80 8.84
C GLY A 57 2.13 -13.33 8.40
N SER A 58 1.11 -12.86 7.70
CA SER A 58 1.00 -11.47 7.22
C SER A 58 0.59 -10.53 8.34
N ILE A 59 1.11 -9.30 8.34
CA ILE A 59 0.81 -8.28 9.35
C ILE A 59 -0.49 -7.47 9.07
N GLY A 60 -1.24 -7.81 8.02
CA GLY A 60 -2.43 -7.05 7.58
C GLY A 60 -3.72 -7.47 8.31
N ALA A 61 -4.76 -6.63 8.15
CA ALA A 61 -6.06 -6.73 8.82
C ALA A 61 -6.75 -8.11 8.67
N THR A 62 -6.67 -8.76 7.51
CA THR A 62 -7.25 -10.10 7.30
C THR A 62 -6.60 -11.15 8.20
N ASN A 63 -5.30 -11.03 8.50
CA ASN A 63 -4.64 -11.94 9.43
C ASN A 63 -4.97 -11.60 10.88
N VAL A 64 -5.11 -10.30 11.22
CA VAL A 64 -5.61 -9.86 12.53
C VAL A 64 -7.02 -10.41 12.79
N LEU A 65 -7.89 -10.44 11.78
CA LEU A 65 -9.24 -10.99 11.91
C LEU A 65 -9.26 -12.47 12.35
N ARG A 66 -8.22 -13.24 12.00
CA ARG A 66 -8.07 -14.65 12.43
C ARG A 66 -7.78 -14.83 13.92
N THR A 67 -7.34 -13.78 14.61
CA THR A 67 -7.23 -13.80 16.08
C THR A 67 -8.59 -13.71 16.79
N GLY A 68 -9.70 -13.58 16.05
CA GLY A 68 -11.04 -13.34 16.59
C GLY A 68 -11.29 -11.88 17.01
N ARG A 69 -10.27 -11.03 17.04
CA ARG A 69 -10.34 -9.63 17.50
C ARG A 69 -10.80 -8.69 16.37
N LYS A 70 -12.11 -8.67 16.09
CA LYS A 70 -12.69 -7.88 14.99
C LYS A 70 -12.37 -6.39 15.08
N GLY A 71 -12.38 -5.80 16.28
CA GLY A 71 -12.04 -4.38 16.50
C GLY A 71 -10.59 -4.06 16.13
N LEU A 72 -9.62 -4.94 16.49
CA LEU A 72 -8.22 -4.76 16.10
C LEU A 72 -8.03 -4.92 14.57
N ALA A 73 -8.79 -5.81 13.94
CA ALA A 73 -8.74 -5.98 12.50
C ALA A 73 -9.27 -4.73 11.77
N ALA A 74 -10.37 -4.15 12.23
CA ALA A 74 -10.92 -2.91 11.70
C ALA A 74 -9.95 -1.73 11.91
N ALA A 75 -9.40 -1.58 13.12
CA ALA A 75 -8.39 -0.56 13.41
C ALA A 75 -7.14 -0.72 12.52
N THR A 76 -6.66 -1.96 12.31
CA THR A 76 -5.53 -2.24 11.41
C THR A 76 -5.86 -1.82 9.97
N LEU A 77 -7.05 -2.14 9.48
CA LEU A 77 -7.49 -1.76 8.14
C LEU A 77 -7.50 -0.24 7.96
N LEU A 78 -8.10 0.48 8.92
CA LEU A 78 -8.21 1.93 8.89
C LEU A 78 -6.84 2.62 9.00
N LEU A 79 -5.98 2.17 9.90
CA LEU A 79 -4.65 2.77 10.08
C LEU A 79 -3.69 2.43 8.94
N ASP A 80 -3.72 1.20 8.41
CA ASP A 80 -2.91 0.85 7.24
C ASP A 80 -3.39 1.57 5.96
N GLY A 81 -4.70 1.84 5.81
CA GLY A 81 -5.23 2.70 4.77
C GLY A 81 -4.88 4.17 5.02
N GLY A 82 -5.10 4.62 6.25
CA GLY A 82 -4.84 6.00 6.69
C GLY A 82 -3.40 6.43 6.50
N LYS A 83 -2.40 5.57 6.76
CA LYS A 83 -0.99 5.91 6.53
C LYS A 83 -0.67 6.14 5.04
N GLY A 84 -1.32 5.37 4.13
CA GLY A 84 -1.20 5.59 2.69
C GLY A 84 -1.84 6.90 2.24
N ALA A 85 -3.05 7.19 2.75
CA ALA A 85 -3.73 8.46 2.51
C ALA A 85 -2.93 9.65 3.06
N ALA A 86 -2.41 9.55 4.28
CA ALA A 86 -1.62 10.60 4.92
C ALA A 86 -0.33 10.88 4.13
N ALA A 87 0.35 9.85 3.62
CA ALA A 87 1.55 10.03 2.80
C ALA A 87 1.26 10.86 1.54
N VAL A 88 0.16 10.56 0.84
CA VAL A 88 -0.27 11.32 -0.34
C VAL A 88 -0.59 12.77 0.03
N LEU A 89 -1.43 12.99 1.05
CA LEU A 89 -1.86 14.33 1.46
C LEU A 89 -0.69 15.21 1.91
N LEU A 90 0.24 14.65 2.70
CA LEU A 90 1.41 15.40 3.16
C LEU A 90 2.34 15.78 1.99
N ALA A 91 2.52 14.87 1.03
CA ALA A 91 3.35 15.17 -0.13
C ALA A 91 2.71 16.22 -1.03
N GLU A 92 1.39 16.18 -1.26
CA GLU A 92 0.66 17.21 -1.98
C GLU A 92 0.73 18.59 -1.29
N ALA A 93 0.76 18.61 0.06
CA ALA A 93 0.93 19.84 0.82
C ALA A 93 2.36 20.41 0.74
N ILE A 94 3.38 19.56 0.55
CA ILE A 94 4.77 19.98 0.31
C ILE A 94 4.90 20.58 -1.08
N GLN A 95 4.43 19.84 -2.08
CA GLN A 95 4.42 20.27 -3.48
C GLN A 95 3.34 19.50 -4.24
N PRO A 96 2.40 20.20 -4.91
CA PRO A 96 1.41 19.57 -5.77
C PRO A 96 2.03 18.62 -6.81
N GLY A 97 1.45 17.45 -6.98
CA GLY A 97 1.92 16.41 -7.90
C GLY A 97 2.89 15.37 -7.29
N LEU A 98 3.34 15.53 -6.02
CA LEU A 98 4.19 14.54 -5.36
C LEU A 98 3.41 13.40 -4.69
N GLY A 99 2.10 13.50 -4.60
CA GLY A 99 1.25 12.48 -3.96
C GLY A 99 1.43 11.07 -4.50
N PRO A 100 1.44 10.84 -5.82
CA PRO A 100 1.65 9.51 -6.41
C PRO A 100 2.99 8.89 -6.00
N MET A 101 4.06 9.69 -5.97
CA MET A 101 5.40 9.26 -5.57
C MET A 101 5.45 8.86 -4.09
N ALA A 102 4.91 9.68 -3.20
CA ALA A 102 4.83 9.39 -1.77
C ALA A 102 3.92 8.18 -1.49
N GLY A 103 2.82 8.04 -2.23
CA GLY A 103 1.93 6.89 -2.16
C GLY A 103 2.65 5.59 -2.52
N LEU A 104 3.41 5.57 -3.60
CA LEU A 104 4.24 4.41 -3.98
C LEU A 104 5.27 4.09 -2.88
N ALA A 105 5.95 5.10 -2.35
CA ALA A 105 6.91 4.93 -1.27
C ALA A 105 6.24 4.38 0.01
N ALA A 106 5.04 4.85 0.36
CA ALA A 106 4.27 4.34 1.50
C ALA A 106 3.84 2.88 1.29
N PHE A 107 3.45 2.51 0.07
CA PHE A 107 3.14 1.12 -0.27
C PHE A 107 4.37 0.22 -0.13
N VAL A 108 5.53 0.66 -0.66
CA VAL A 108 6.80 -0.05 -0.52
C VAL A 108 7.20 -0.17 0.96
N GLY A 109 7.05 0.90 1.74
CA GLY A 109 7.28 0.89 3.19
C GLY A 109 6.42 -0.11 3.93
N HIS A 110 5.12 -0.23 3.59
CA HIS A 110 4.25 -1.25 4.18
C HIS A 110 4.68 -2.67 3.81
N CYS A 111 5.11 -2.90 2.57
CA CYS A 111 5.51 -4.22 2.07
C CYS A 111 6.90 -4.65 2.54
N TYR A 112 7.79 -3.69 2.73
CA TYR A 112 9.21 -3.90 3.01
C TYR A 112 9.76 -2.93 4.08
N PRO A 113 9.18 -2.91 5.30
CA PRO A 113 9.64 -2.03 6.37
C PRO A 113 11.01 -2.44 6.89
N VAL A 114 11.93 -1.47 7.00
CA VAL A 114 13.32 -1.73 7.41
C VAL A 114 13.43 -2.36 8.80
N TRP A 115 12.61 -1.92 9.76
CA TRP A 115 12.61 -2.45 11.13
C TRP A 115 11.98 -3.85 11.28
N LEU A 116 11.34 -4.36 10.23
CA LEU A 116 10.90 -5.76 10.14
C LEU A 116 11.78 -6.59 9.20
N ARG A 117 13.02 -6.17 8.97
CA ARG A 117 13.96 -6.83 8.04
C ARG A 117 13.30 -7.06 6.68
N PHE A 118 12.57 -6.05 6.18
CA PHE A 118 11.85 -6.06 4.90
C PHE A 118 10.73 -7.11 4.76
N ASN A 119 10.26 -7.67 5.88
CA ASN A 119 9.17 -8.65 5.92
C ASN A 119 7.86 -8.01 6.41
N GLY A 120 7.23 -7.23 5.56
CA GLY A 120 5.98 -6.52 5.84
C GLY A 120 4.72 -7.21 5.30
N GLY A 121 3.65 -6.41 5.16
CA GLY A 121 2.35 -6.84 4.67
C GLY A 121 2.26 -6.95 3.14
N LYS A 122 1.02 -6.95 2.64
CA LYS A 122 0.71 -7.06 1.19
C LYS A 122 0.22 -5.76 0.56
N GLY A 123 0.03 -4.73 1.36
CA GLY A 123 -0.24 -3.37 0.90
C GLY A 123 -1.66 -3.06 0.46
N VAL A 124 -2.61 -4.00 0.53
CA VAL A 124 -3.96 -3.81 -0.04
C VAL A 124 -4.70 -2.63 0.61
N ALA A 125 -4.74 -2.55 1.94
CA ALA A 125 -5.36 -1.44 2.65
C ALA A 125 -4.63 -0.11 2.37
N THR A 126 -3.30 -0.14 2.37
CA THR A 126 -2.46 1.03 2.07
C THR A 126 -2.70 1.52 0.64
N ALA A 127 -2.76 0.61 -0.34
CA ALA A 127 -3.13 0.95 -1.71
C ALA A 127 -4.52 1.58 -1.80
N LEU A 128 -5.52 1.02 -1.11
CA LEU A 128 -6.86 1.59 -1.08
C LEU A 128 -6.88 3.02 -0.52
N GLY A 129 -6.13 3.27 0.56
CA GLY A 129 -5.98 4.62 1.14
C GLY A 129 -5.32 5.61 0.18
N ILE A 130 -4.28 5.19 -0.53
CA ILE A 130 -3.61 5.98 -1.58
C ILE A 130 -4.61 6.33 -2.69
N ILE A 131 -5.31 5.33 -3.22
CA ILE A 131 -6.27 5.50 -4.31
C ILE A 131 -7.43 6.40 -3.88
N LEU A 132 -7.88 6.29 -2.64
CA LEU A 132 -8.99 7.09 -2.11
C LEU A 132 -8.70 8.60 -2.19
N VAL A 133 -7.47 9.00 -1.90
CA VAL A 133 -7.05 10.42 -2.00
C VAL A 133 -6.84 10.82 -3.45
N LEU A 134 -6.18 9.98 -4.25
CA LEU A 134 -5.86 10.32 -5.64
C LEU A 134 -7.10 10.26 -6.56
N SER A 135 -8.03 9.33 -6.29
CA SER A 135 -9.28 9.18 -7.04
C SER A 135 -10.29 8.34 -6.27
N TRP A 136 -11.15 8.98 -5.46
CA TRP A 136 -12.19 8.28 -4.72
C TRP A 136 -13.12 7.40 -5.59
N PRO A 137 -13.47 7.73 -6.87
CA PRO A 137 -14.30 6.83 -7.66
C PRO A 137 -13.58 5.52 -8.00
N VAL A 138 -12.28 5.57 -8.32
CA VAL A 138 -11.47 4.36 -8.57
C VAL A 138 -11.34 3.53 -7.28
N ALA A 139 -11.19 4.19 -6.12
CA ALA A 139 -11.16 3.50 -4.83
C ALA A 139 -12.46 2.77 -4.52
N LEU A 140 -13.62 3.39 -4.80
CA LEU A 140 -14.93 2.75 -4.62
C LEU A 140 -15.12 1.54 -5.53
N ILE A 141 -14.69 1.62 -6.79
CA ILE A 141 -14.74 0.49 -7.72
C ILE A 141 -13.87 -0.65 -7.20
N ALA A 142 -12.62 -0.36 -6.82
CA ALA A 142 -11.70 -1.38 -6.29
C ALA A 142 -12.23 -2.02 -4.99
N ALA A 143 -12.77 -1.22 -4.08
CA ALA A 143 -13.38 -1.71 -2.85
C ALA A 143 -14.64 -2.55 -3.12
N GLY A 144 -15.48 -2.13 -4.05
CA GLY A 144 -16.67 -2.86 -4.49
C GLY A 144 -16.32 -4.22 -5.10
N VAL A 145 -15.30 -4.26 -5.99
CA VAL A 145 -14.80 -5.50 -6.58
C VAL A 145 -14.23 -6.42 -5.50
N TRP A 146 -13.46 -5.87 -4.55
CA TRP A 146 -12.95 -6.65 -3.41
C TRP A 146 -14.09 -7.26 -2.61
N LEU A 147 -15.09 -6.46 -2.22
CA LEU A 147 -16.22 -6.88 -1.41
C LEU A 147 -17.05 -7.94 -2.13
N ALA A 148 -17.42 -7.69 -3.39
CA ALA A 148 -18.18 -8.65 -4.21
C ALA A 148 -17.45 -9.98 -4.32
N SER A 149 -16.14 -9.96 -4.58
CA SER A 149 -15.32 -11.17 -4.65
C SER A 149 -15.27 -11.93 -3.33
N VAL A 150 -15.16 -11.21 -2.19
CA VAL A 150 -15.17 -11.86 -0.87
C VAL A 150 -16.52 -12.46 -0.54
N VAL A 151 -17.60 -11.79 -0.88
CA VAL A 151 -18.98 -12.31 -0.68
C VAL A 151 -19.21 -13.58 -1.49
N VAL A 152 -18.84 -13.57 -2.77
CA VAL A 152 -19.09 -14.69 -3.69
C VAL A 152 -18.13 -15.86 -3.42
N PHE A 153 -16.83 -15.61 -3.34
CA PHE A 153 -15.82 -16.68 -3.30
C PHE A 153 -15.32 -16.98 -1.90
N ARG A 154 -15.51 -16.07 -0.94
CA ARG A 154 -15.05 -16.17 0.44
C ARG A 154 -13.52 -16.21 0.61
N PHE A 155 -12.75 -15.76 -0.38
CA PHE A 155 -11.29 -15.63 -0.31
C PHE A 155 -10.88 -14.15 -0.35
N SER A 156 -10.37 -13.61 0.76
CA SER A 156 -9.87 -12.23 0.82
C SER A 156 -8.68 -11.98 -0.12
N SER A 157 -7.83 -12.98 -0.32
CA SER A 157 -6.70 -12.89 -1.25
C SER A 157 -7.16 -12.78 -2.71
N LEU A 158 -8.18 -13.55 -3.12
CA LEU A 158 -8.76 -13.43 -4.46
C LEU A 158 -9.39 -12.05 -4.67
N GLY A 159 -10.17 -11.57 -3.68
CA GLY A 159 -10.72 -10.21 -3.72
C GLY A 159 -9.63 -9.14 -3.88
N SER A 160 -8.52 -9.29 -3.16
CA SER A 160 -7.38 -8.35 -3.27
C SER A 160 -6.74 -8.36 -4.66
N LEU A 161 -6.59 -9.52 -5.29
CA LEU A 161 -6.06 -9.65 -6.64
C LEU A 161 -7.00 -9.07 -7.69
N MET A 162 -8.31 -9.32 -7.56
CA MET A 162 -9.33 -8.77 -8.47
C MET A 162 -9.44 -7.25 -8.34
N ALA A 163 -9.42 -6.72 -7.11
CA ALA A 163 -9.40 -5.29 -6.88
C ALA A 163 -8.14 -4.63 -7.46
N ALA A 164 -6.97 -5.25 -7.27
CA ALA A 164 -5.72 -4.76 -7.82
C ALA A 164 -5.72 -4.73 -9.35
N ALA A 165 -6.37 -5.71 -10.01
CA ALA A 165 -6.52 -5.74 -11.46
C ALA A 165 -7.56 -4.72 -11.97
N SER A 166 -8.66 -4.51 -11.23
CA SER A 166 -9.74 -3.60 -11.65
C SER A 166 -9.37 -2.12 -11.52
N ALA A 167 -8.53 -1.76 -10.54
CA ALA A 167 -8.19 -0.37 -10.28
C ALA A 167 -7.50 0.35 -11.47
N PRO A 168 -6.45 -0.19 -12.11
CA PRO A 168 -5.85 0.45 -13.28
C PRO A 168 -6.81 0.50 -14.49
N VAL A 169 -7.68 -0.51 -14.67
CA VAL A 169 -8.70 -0.52 -15.73
C VAL A 169 -9.70 0.62 -15.51
N ALA A 170 -10.18 0.79 -14.27
CA ALA A 170 -11.09 1.87 -13.93
C ALA A 170 -10.45 3.25 -14.11
N ALA A 171 -9.19 3.44 -13.72
CA ALA A 171 -8.46 4.67 -13.90
C ALA A 171 -8.27 5.00 -15.38
N LEU A 172 -7.91 4.01 -16.20
CA LEU A 172 -7.76 4.16 -17.65
C LEU A 172 -9.09 4.55 -18.32
N ALA A 173 -10.18 3.87 -17.97
CA ALA A 173 -11.53 4.18 -18.47
C ALA A 173 -11.99 5.60 -18.10
N MET A 174 -11.46 6.17 -17.03
CA MET A 174 -11.69 7.55 -16.59
C MET A 174 -10.68 8.57 -17.19
N GLY A 175 -9.80 8.16 -18.11
CA GLY A 175 -8.79 9.00 -18.73
C GLY A 175 -7.64 9.43 -17.81
N LYS A 176 -7.46 8.78 -16.65
CA LYS A 176 -6.45 9.13 -15.64
C LYS A 176 -5.14 8.38 -15.89
N ILE A 177 -4.41 8.74 -16.95
CA ILE A 177 -3.24 7.98 -17.43
C ILE A 177 -2.13 7.88 -16.37
N GLU A 178 -1.76 8.98 -15.70
CA GLU A 178 -0.71 8.97 -14.68
C GLU A 178 -1.08 8.06 -13.49
N LEU A 179 -2.33 8.14 -13.04
CA LEU A 179 -2.86 7.26 -12.01
C LEU A 179 -2.83 5.79 -12.47
N THR A 180 -3.17 5.53 -13.73
CA THR A 180 -3.14 4.17 -14.30
C THR A 180 -1.75 3.55 -14.21
N VAL A 181 -0.69 4.32 -14.54
CA VAL A 181 0.71 3.85 -14.44
C VAL A 181 1.05 3.49 -12.99
N LEU A 182 0.73 4.35 -12.03
CA LEU A 182 0.91 4.06 -10.60
C LEU A 182 0.18 2.78 -10.20
N LEU A 183 -1.10 2.64 -10.59
CA LEU A 183 -1.92 1.50 -10.21
C LEU A 183 -1.45 0.19 -10.83
N ILE A 184 -0.88 0.21 -12.03
CA ILE A 184 -0.20 -0.96 -12.60
C ILE A 184 0.99 -1.36 -11.74
N ALA A 185 1.84 -0.41 -11.32
CA ALA A 185 2.98 -0.71 -10.45
C ALA A 185 2.53 -1.31 -9.11
N LEU A 186 1.50 -0.72 -8.47
CA LEU A 186 0.92 -1.25 -7.23
C LEU A 186 0.32 -2.65 -7.44
N ALA A 187 -0.41 -2.88 -8.54
CA ALA A 187 -1.01 -4.17 -8.86
C ALA A 187 0.04 -5.27 -9.03
N LEU A 188 1.12 -4.99 -9.76
CA LEU A 188 2.23 -5.94 -9.93
C LEU A 188 2.88 -6.31 -8.58
N LEU A 189 3.10 -5.32 -7.72
CA LEU A 189 3.64 -5.55 -6.38
C LEU A 189 2.64 -6.33 -5.49
N ILE A 190 1.33 -6.05 -5.58
CA ILE A 190 0.29 -6.82 -4.87
C ILE A 190 0.30 -8.27 -5.34
N VAL A 191 0.34 -8.53 -6.65
CA VAL A 191 0.43 -9.89 -7.20
C VAL A 191 1.67 -10.61 -6.68
N TRP A 192 2.82 -9.95 -6.71
CA TRP A 192 4.07 -10.50 -6.17
C TRP A 192 3.97 -10.85 -4.69
N LYS A 193 3.40 -9.94 -3.87
CA LYS A 193 3.19 -10.17 -2.42
C LYS A 193 2.15 -11.25 -2.14
N HIS A 194 1.29 -11.58 -3.10
CA HIS A 194 0.28 -12.64 -3.00
C HIS A 194 0.71 -13.99 -3.61
N ARG A 195 1.97 -14.14 -4.06
CA ARG A 195 2.44 -15.39 -4.70
C ARG A 195 2.11 -16.66 -3.91
N GLY A 196 2.30 -16.64 -2.58
CA GLY A 196 1.94 -17.77 -1.72
C GLY A 196 0.43 -18.00 -1.60
N ASN A 197 -0.40 -16.93 -1.69
CA ASN A 197 -1.85 -17.09 -1.73
C ASN A 197 -2.30 -17.67 -3.09
N ILE A 198 -1.70 -17.22 -4.19
CA ILE A 198 -1.98 -17.74 -5.54
C ILE A 198 -1.69 -19.23 -5.59
N GLU A 199 -0.57 -19.66 -5.01
CA GLU A 199 -0.22 -21.09 -4.94
C GLU A 199 -1.25 -21.88 -4.12
N ARG A 200 -1.68 -21.37 -2.94
CA ARG A 200 -2.72 -22.01 -2.15
C ARG A 200 -4.08 -22.01 -2.83
N LEU A 201 -4.43 -20.94 -3.55
CA LEU A 201 -5.68 -20.91 -4.35
C LEU A 201 -5.67 -21.99 -5.43
N ARG A 202 -4.55 -22.16 -6.16
CA ARG A 202 -4.39 -23.20 -7.18
C ARG A 202 -4.52 -24.61 -6.62
N ARG A 203 -4.03 -24.84 -5.38
CA ARG A 203 -4.10 -26.13 -4.69
C ARG A 203 -5.39 -26.34 -3.89
N GLY A 204 -6.33 -25.39 -3.91
CA GLY A 204 -7.55 -25.46 -3.09
C GLY A 204 -7.31 -25.34 -1.57
N ALA A 205 -6.11 -24.90 -1.15
CA ALA A 205 -5.68 -24.83 0.25
C ALA A 205 -5.75 -23.41 0.84
N GLU A 206 -6.27 -22.42 0.11
CA GLU A 206 -6.39 -21.05 0.64
C GLU A 206 -7.51 -20.98 1.69
N PRO A 207 -7.25 -20.41 2.88
CA PRO A 207 -8.27 -20.33 3.93
C PRO A 207 -9.41 -19.39 3.53
N ARG A 208 -10.65 -19.83 3.74
CA ARG A 208 -11.85 -18.99 3.52
C ARG A 208 -12.05 -18.00 4.67
N VAL A 209 -12.59 -16.84 4.35
CA VAL A 209 -13.01 -15.84 5.36
C VAL A 209 -14.15 -16.44 6.22
N GLY A 210 -14.03 -16.29 7.56
CA GLY A 210 -15.04 -16.74 8.50
C GLY A 210 -14.95 -18.22 8.92
N LYS A 211 -13.95 -18.99 8.45
CA LYS A 211 -13.60 -20.25 9.08
C LYS A 211 -12.44 -20.02 10.04
N SER A 212 -12.60 -20.39 11.31
CA SER A 212 -11.50 -20.55 12.26
C SER A 212 -10.55 -21.64 11.77
N VAL A 213 -9.25 -21.36 11.81
CA VAL A 213 -8.19 -22.34 11.55
C VAL A 213 -7.92 -23.07 12.83
#